data_33153ee902a4855cdb8df438114d58df
#
_entry.id   33153ee902a4855cdb8df438114d58df
#
_cell.length_a   1.000
_cell.length_b   1.000
_cell.length_c   1.000
_cell.angle_alpha   90.00
_cell.angle_beta   90.00
_cell.angle_gamma   90.00
#
_symmetry.space_group_name_H-M   'P 1'
#
loop_
_entity.id
_entity.type
_entity.pdbx_description
1 polymer ?
#
loop_
_entity_poly.entity_id
_entity_poly.type
_entity_poly.pdbx_seq_one_letter_code
_entity_poly.pdbx_strand_id
1 'polypeptide(L)' 'MNNQIERIEIELETQESVLGIIRIHEVKVFWSNAEKPTFDNKLPYRCEYHEIDEIQRAIVKQYQVNIDKIKIIKPFI' A
#
# COMPACT_ATOMS: atom_id res chain seq x y z
N MET A 1 7.67 -11.01 -21.88
CA MET A 1 8.38 -10.24 -20.87
C MET A 1 7.55 -10.07 -19.65
N ASN A 2 8.15 -10.30 -18.54
CA ASN A 2 7.42 -10.24 -17.29
C ASN A 2 7.50 -8.84 -16.70
N ASN A 3 6.34 -8.24 -16.49
CA ASN A 3 6.27 -7.00 -15.74
C ASN A 3 6.53 -7.31 -14.29
N GLN A 4 7.51 -6.67 -13.72
CA GLN A 4 7.82 -6.83 -12.31
C GLN A 4 7.41 -5.58 -11.56
N ILE A 5 6.99 -5.79 -10.34
CA ILE A 5 6.67 -4.67 -9.47
C ILE A 5 7.97 -4.08 -8.95
N GLU A 6 8.17 -2.80 -9.22
CA GLU A 6 9.33 -2.06 -8.78
C GLU A 6 9.19 -1.60 -7.34
N ARG A 7 8.03 -1.04 -7.04
CA ARG A 7 7.68 -0.65 -5.67
C ARG A 7 6.16 -0.47 -5.57
N ILE A 8 5.69 -0.45 -4.35
CA ILE A 8 4.29 -0.18 -4.05
C ILE A 8 4.24 0.95 -3.03
N GLU A 9 3.48 1.99 -3.33
CA GLU A 9 3.28 3.11 -2.42
C GLU A 9 1.87 3.06 -1.88
N ILE A 10 1.76 3.05 -0.57
CA ILE A 10 0.48 2.99 0.11
C ILE A 10 0.24 4.32 0.82
N GLU A 11 -0.76 5.04 0.37
CA GLU A 11 -1.13 6.31 0.98
C GLU A 11 -2.20 6.06 2.03
N LEU A 12 -1.96 6.53 3.23
CA LEU A 12 -2.89 6.36 4.33
C LEU A 12 -3.92 7.48 4.34
N GLU A 13 -5.11 7.17 4.81
CA GLU A 13 -6.20 8.12 4.89
C GLU A 13 -5.92 9.21 5.91
N THR A 14 -5.33 8.82 7.04
CA THR A 14 -5.00 9.77 8.09
C THR A 14 -3.57 9.57 8.56
N GLN A 15 -2.95 10.62 9.05
CA GLN A 15 -1.59 10.56 9.54
C GLN A 15 -1.48 9.73 10.80
N GLU A 16 -2.45 9.87 11.69
CA GLU A 16 -2.49 9.14 12.93
C GLU A 16 -3.81 8.41 13.06
N SER A 17 -3.75 7.26 13.68
CA SER A 17 -4.98 6.52 13.92
C SER A 17 -5.72 7.14 15.08
N VAL A 18 -6.93 7.58 14.81
CA VAL A 18 -7.86 7.96 15.85
C VAL A 18 -8.50 6.66 16.29
N LEU A 19 -8.49 6.34 17.54
CA LEU A 19 -9.05 5.09 18.07
C LEU A 19 -8.26 3.84 17.63
N GLY A 20 -6.99 4.02 17.24
CA GLY A 20 -6.15 2.90 16.87
C GLY A 20 -6.50 2.26 15.53
N ILE A 21 -7.18 2.99 14.66
CA ILE A 21 -7.56 2.44 13.36
C ILE A 21 -6.84 3.18 12.25
N ILE A 22 -6.23 2.43 11.34
CA ILE A 22 -5.53 2.96 10.18
C ILE A 22 -6.26 2.47 8.94
N ARG A 23 -6.54 3.37 8.01
CA ARG A 23 -7.18 3.02 6.75
C ARG A 23 -6.32 3.43 5.57
N ILE A 24 -6.40 2.63 4.52
CA ILE A 24 -5.69 2.92 3.29
C ILE A 24 -6.53 3.84 2.43
N HIS A 25 -5.93 4.92 1.96
CA HIS A 25 -6.56 5.83 1.02
C HIS A 25 -6.34 5.36 -0.41
N GLU A 26 -5.11 4.98 -0.74
CA GLU A 26 -4.77 4.64 -2.11
C GLU A 26 -3.56 3.73 -2.16
N VAL A 27 -3.56 2.82 -3.11
CA VAL A 27 -2.41 1.94 -3.36
C VAL A 27 -1.95 2.16 -4.79
N LYS A 28 -0.69 2.57 -4.95
CA LYS A 28 -0.07 2.75 -6.26
C LYS A 28 0.96 1.66 -6.46
N VAL A 29 0.84 0.96 -7.57
CA VAL A 29 1.79 -0.10 -7.93
C VAL A 29 2.64 0.40 -9.09
N PHE A 30 3.94 0.47 -8.88
CA PHE A 30 4.90 0.91 -9.89
C PHE A 30 5.53 -0.31 -10.55
N TRP A 31 5.36 -0.40 -11.86
CA TRP A 31 5.84 -1.54 -12.65
C TRP A 31 7.12 -1.16 -13.37
N SER A 32 8.01 -2.09 -13.51
CA SER A 32 9.33 -1.85 -14.13
C SER A 32 9.24 -1.41 -15.59
N ASN A 33 8.20 -1.78 -16.30
CA ASN A 33 8.05 -1.48 -17.72
C ASN A 33 7.00 -0.42 -18.00
N ALA A 34 6.47 0.24 -16.99
CA ALA A 34 5.42 1.22 -17.17
C ALA A 34 5.88 2.59 -16.73
N GLU A 35 5.51 3.62 -17.48
CA GLU A 35 5.82 4.99 -17.12
C GLU A 35 4.96 5.50 -15.98
N LYS A 36 3.75 4.96 -15.85
CA LYS A 36 2.81 5.41 -14.85
C LYS A 36 2.42 4.27 -13.93
N PRO A 37 2.19 4.56 -12.66
CA PRO A 37 1.73 3.52 -11.75
C PRO A 37 0.29 3.14 -12.03
N THR A 38 -0.08 1.96 -11.59
CA THR A 38 -1.48 1.55 -11.59
C THR A 38 -2.04 1.73 -10.19
N PHE A 39 -3.32 2.03 -10.12
CA PHE A 39 -4.01 2.17 -8.84
C PHE A 39 -4.79 0.90 -8.59
N ASP A 40 -4.67 0.37 -7.39
CA ASP A 40 -5.29 -0.90 -7.07
C ASP A 40 -6.33 -0.73 -5.98
N ASN A 41 -7.54 -1.18 -6.29
CA ASN A 41 -8.66 -1.15 -5.37
C ASN A 41 -9.02 -2.52 -4.84
N LYS A 42 -8.14 -3.49 -5.02
CA LYS A 42 -8.43 -4.87 -4.62
C LYS A 42 -8.30 -5.11 -3.13
N LEU A 43 -7.53 -4.29 -2.46
CA LEU A 43 -7.48 -4.40 -1.02
C LEU A 43 -8.81 -3.96 -0.46
N PRO A 44 -9.35 -4.69 0.48
CA PRO A 44 -10.62 -4.28 1.04
C PRO A 44 -10.44 -2.97 1.81
N TYR A 45 -10.95 -1.90 1.24
CA TYR A 45 -10.92 -0.58 1.88
C TYR A 45 -11.63 -0.58 3.21
N ARG A 46 -12.41 -1.60 3.45
CA ARG A 46 -13.14 -1.71 4.70
C ARG A 46 -12.33 -2.33 5.82
N CYS A 47 -11.15 -2.84 5.49
CA CYS A 47 -10.31 -3.40 6.52
C CYS A 47 -9.75 -2.30 7.37
N GLU A 48 -9.93 -2.44 8.63
CA GLU A 48 -9.35 -1.56 9.61
C GLU A 48 -8.06 -2.21 10.09
N TYR A 49 -6.98 -1.47 10.00
CA TYR A 49 -5.69 -1.96 10.43
C TYR A 49 -5.31 -1.25 11.71
N HIS A 50 -4.64 -1.92 12.59
CA HIS A 50 -4.21 -1.34 13.87
C HIS A 50 -2.75 -0.93 13.85
N GLU A 51 -1.97 -1.55 12.97
CA GLU A 51 -0.54 -1.26 12.84
C GLU A 51 -0.15 -1.21 11.39
N ILE A 52 0.86 -0.39 11.09
CA ILE A 52 1.39 -0.29 9.74
C ILE A 52 1.92 -1.63 9.24
N ASP A 53 2.52 -2.43 10.13
CA ASP A 53 3.04 -3.73 9.82
C ASP A 53 1.95 -4.68 9.31
N GLU A 54 0.71 -4.56 9.80
CA GLU A 54 -0.40 -5.35 9.28
C GLU A 54 -0.69 -5.03 7.83
N ILE A 55 -0.60 -3.75 7.46
CA ILE A 55 -0.80 -3.31 6.09
C ILE A 55 0.31 -3.86 5.21
N GLN A 56 1.55 -3.78 5.67
CA GLN A 56 2.69 -4.28 4.92
C GLN A 56 2.56 -5.78 4.66
N ARG A 57 2.15 -6.53 5.65
CA ARG A 57 1.96 -7.99 5.50
C ARG A 57 0.84 -8.31 4.52
N ALA A 58 -0.24 -7.55 4.55
CA ALA A 58 -1.35 -7.73 3.62
C ALA A 58 -0.90 -7.50 2.18
N ILE A 59 -0.09 -6.47 1.95
CA ILE A 59 0.42 -6.17 0.62
C ILE A 59 1.42 -7.23 0.15
N VAL A 60 2.30 -7.67 1.01
CA VAL A 60 3.25 -8.74 0.69
C VAL A 60 2.49 -9.98 0.25
N LYS A 61 1.44 -10.33 0.95
CA LYS A 61 0.64 -11.50 0.63
C LYS A 61 -0.14 -11.31 -0.68
N GLN A 62 -0.69 -10.14 -0.89
CA GLN A 62 -1.52 -9.84 -2.06
C GLN A 62 -0.70 -9.82 -3.35
N TYR A 63 0.47 -9.20 -3.30
CA TYR A 63 1.29 -8.98 -4.50
C TYR A 63 2.52 -9.88 -4.58
N GLN A 64 2.81 -10.61 -3.53
CA GLN A 64 3.97 -11.51 -3.48
C GLN A 64 5.27 -10.76 -3.75
N VAL A 65 5.46 -9.66 -3.05
CA VAL A 65 6.65 -8.84 -3.16
C VAL A 65 7.39 -8.81 -1.82
N ASN A 66 8.64 -8.42 -1.85
CA ASN A 66 9.40 -8.22 -0.62
C ASN A 66 8.93 -6.96 0.10
N ILE A 67 9.00 -6.99 1.40
CA ILE A 67 8.55 -5.87 2.23
C ILE A 67 9.32 -4.58 1.96
N ASP A 68 10.56 -4.67 1.54
CA ASP A 68 11.40 -3.51 1.23
C ASP A 68 10.92 -2.74 -0.02
N LYS A 69 10.04 -3.34 -0.82
CA LYS A 69 9.44 -2.66 -1.97
C LYS A 69 8.22 -1.84 -1.60
N ILE A 70 7.79 -1.91 -0.36
CA ILE A 70 6.57 -1.24 0.09
C ILE A 70 6.94 0.04 0.82
N LYS A 71 6.36 1.15 0.38
CA LYS A 71 6.55 2.45 1.00
C LYS A 71 5.22 2.95 1.54
N ILE A 72 5.21 3.32 2.80
CA ILE A 72 4.03 3.88 3.44
C ILE A 72 4.14 5.40 3.38
N ILE A 73 3.13 6.03 2.82
CA ILE A 73 3.06 7.48 2.70
C ILE A 73 1.99 7.99 3.64
N LYS A 74 2.40 8.82 4.58
CA LYS A 74 1.47 9.41 5.51
C LYS A 74 0.95 10.73 4.96
N PRO A 75 -0.32 11.07 5.21
CA PRO A 75 -0.84 12.33 4.72
C PRO A 75 -0.13 13.52 5.35
N PHE A 76 -0.15 14.60 4.62
CA PHE A 76 0.46 15.85 5.02
C PHE A 76 -0.55 16.63 5.82
N ILE A 77 -0.46 16.64 7.10
CA ILE A 77 -1.36 17.49 7.90
C ILE A 77 -0.56 18.16 8.97
#